data_7dd5ca144a8951981f183e932c0cb5ea
#
_entry.id   7dd5ca144a8951981f183e932c0cb5ea
#
_cell.length_a   1.000
_cell.length_b   1.000
_cell.length_c   1.000
_cell.angle_alpha   90.00
_cell.angle_beta   90.00
_cell.angle_gamma   90.00
#
_symmetry.space_group_name_H-M   'P 1'
#
loop_
_entity.id
_entity.type
_entity.pdbx_description
1 polymer ?
#
loop_
_entity_poly.entity_id
_entity_poly.type
_entity_poly.pdbx_seq_one_letter_code
_entity_poly.pdbx_strand_id
1 'polypeptide(L)'
;MERKRITLSAAMRFILIMGIVSLFSDITHEGAASILGSYLSMAGASAAAIGFASGLGECVGYSLRLLTGYLADKTKKYWLMTIIGYAVDCFAVPALALVPNGGWIFACALIVLQRTGKAIKKPAKDTIMSFAASREGIGKSFAIQELLDQIGAFLGPVMLFVIMLLNTSNDPYKKYAISFALLGIPAVITMLLLLGAKHKFPSPEQFEPAVKPTEQVRANRAFVLYLIGIGLFALGYIDFTLITMHTSRLGVLSNETLPL
;
A
#
# COMPACT_ATOMS: atom_id res chain seq x y z
N MET A 1 -34.23 18.05 -24.32
CA MET A 1 -33.30 16.95 -24.01
C MET A 1 -33.03 16.97 -22.51
N GLU A 2 -33.76 16.21 -21.73
CA GLU A 2 -33.48 16.03 -20.29
C GLU A 2 -32.15 15.32 -20.12
N ARG A 3 -31.15 15.99 -19.55
CA ARG A 3 -29.92 15.33 -19.11
C ARG A 3 -30.28 14.36 -17.98
N LYS A 4 -30.43 13.06 -18.31
CA LYS A 4 -30.49 12.00 -17.32
C LYS A 4 -29.26 12.16 -16.40
N ARG A 5 -29.45 12.63 -15.17
CA ARG A 5 -28.40 12.61 -14.14
C ARG A 5 -28.03 11.15 -13.93
N ILE A 6 -26.84 10.77 -14.36
CA ILE A 6 -26.29 9.44 -14.09
C ILE A 6 -26.06 9.40 -12.57
N THR A 7 -27.02 8.87 -11.83
CA THR A 7 -26.86 8.64 -10.38
C THR A 7 -26.07 7.35 -10.21
N LEU A 8 -24.84 7.47 -9.74
CA LEU A 8 -24.02 6.32 -9.37
C LEU A 8 -24.73 5.47 -8.32
N SER A 9 -24.71 4.17 -8.47
CA SER A 9 -25.24 3.23 -7.48
C SER A 9 -24.51 3.37 -6.13
N ALA A 10 -25.11 2.91 -5.04
CA ALA A 10 -24.47 2.91 -3.73
C ALA A 10 -23.18 2.06 -3.73
N ALA A 11 -23.19 0.90 -4.42
CA ALA A 11 -22.03 0.03 -4.57
C ALA A 11 -20.90 0.72 -5.34
N MET A 12 -21.22 1.40 -6.46
CA MET A 12 -20.21 2.15 -7.22
C MET A 12 -19.61 3.31 -6.42
N ARG A 13 -20.44 4.02 -5.64
CA ARG A 13 -19.92 5.08 -4.75
C ARG A 13 -18.96 4.51 -3.70
N PHE A 14 -19.29 3.34 -3.15
CA PHE A 14 -18.42 2.65 -2.21
C PHE A 14 -17.08 2.27 -2.85
N ILE A 15 -17.09 1.68 -4.06
CA ILE A 15 -15.89 1.32 -4.83
C ILE A 15 -15.01 2.55 -5.06
N LEU A 16 -15.59 3.66 -5.49
CA LEU A 16 -14.85 4.90 -5.72
C LEU A 16 -14.23 5.48 -4.44
N ILE A 17 -14.96 5.48 -3.33
CA ILE A 17 -14.43 5.96 -2.05
C ILE A 17 -13.27 5.07 -1.60
N MET A 18 -13.40 3.74 -1.67
CA MET A 18 -12.32 2.83 -1.31
C MET A 18 -11.13 2.92 -2.26
N GLY A 19 -11.37 3.19 -3.54
CA GLY A 19 -10.29 3.49 -4.49
C GLY A 19 -9.55 4.78 -4.15
N ILE A 20 -10.26 5.85 -3.74
CA ILE A 20 -9.62 7.10 -3.28
C ILE A 20 -8.84 6.87 -1.97
N VAL A 21 -9.36 6.05 -1.05
CA VAL A 21 -8.60 5.63 0.16
C VAL A 21 -7.29 4.95 -0.24
N SER A 22 -7.33 4.03 -1.22
CA SER A 22 -6.13 3.36 -1.73
C SER A 22 -5.17 4.34 -2.38
N LEU A 23 -5.66 5.26 -3.21
CA LEU A 23 -4.86 6.30 -3.86
C LEU A 23 -4.01 7.08 -2.83
N PHE A 24 -4.62 7.61 -1.78
CA PHE A 24 -3.87 8.34 -0.74
C PHE A 24 -2.93 7.44 0.07
N SER A 25 -3.32 6.18 0.30
CA SER A 25 -2.43 5.18 0.90
C SER A 25 -1.20 4.94 0.03
N ASP A 26 -1.38 4.82 -1.29
CA ASP A 26 -0.27 4.54 -2.21
C ASP A 26 0.61 5.76 -2.44
N ILE A 27 0.08 6.99 -2.39
CA ILE A 27 0.92 8.21 -2.28
C ILE A 27 1.89 8.09 -1.09
N THR A 28 1.39 7.63 0.06
CA THR A 28 2.22 7.48 1.26
C THR A 28 3.29 6.40 1.07
N HIS A 29 2.93 5.24 0.53
CA HIS A 29 3.82 4.09 0.41
C HIS A 29 4.85 4.24 -0.68
N GLU A 30 4.40 4.54 -1.89
CA GLU A 30 5.27 4.61 -3.05
C GLU A 30 6.17 5.86 -2.97
N GLY A 31 5.65 6.94 -2.38
CA GLY A 31 6.47 8.08 -1.99
C GLY A 31 7.59 7.64 -1.05
N ALA A 32 7.29 6.97 0.05
CA ALA A 32 8.31 6.50 0.98
C ALA A 32 9.30 5.53 0.32
N ALA A 33 8.81 4.57 -0.47
CA ALA A 33 9.63 3.57 -1.15
C ALA A 33 10.67 4.21 -2.06
N SER A 34 10.33 5.33 -2.74
CA SER A 34 11.21 6.03 -3.68
C SER A 34 12.48 6.60 -3.02
N ILE A 35 12.47 6.90 -1.74
CA ILE A 35 13.62 7.48 -1.01
C ILE A 35 14.18 6.56 0.09
N LEU A 36 13.50 5.46 0.40
CA LEU A 36 13.81 4.61 1.56
C LEU A 36 15.20 3.98 1.47
N GLY A 37 15.61 3.49 0.32
CA GLY A 37 16.92 2.85 0.13
C GLY A 37 18.07 3.81 0.39
N SER A 38 17.97 5.04 -0.11
CA SER A 38 18.97 6.09 0.12
C SER A 38 19.00 6.55 1.55
N TYR A 39 17.83 6.72 2.17
CA TYR A 39 17.71 7.04 3.59
C TYR A 39 18.37 6.00 4.48
N LEU A 40 18.09 4.71 4.28
CA LEU A 40 18.68 3.62 5.05
C LEU A 40 20.22 3.55 4.86
N SER A 41 20.68 3.74 3.61
CA SER A 41 22.11 3.79 3.32
C SER A 41 22.81 4.95 4.04
N MET A 42 22.19 6.13 4.07
CA MET A 42 22.68 7.30 4.78
C MET A 42 22.66 7.09 6.30
N ALA A 43 21.63 6.40 6.82
CA ALA A 43 21.53 6.04 8.23
C ALA A 43 22.54 4.95 8.67
N GLY A 44 23.38 4.45 7.74
CA GLY A 44 24.47 3.51 8.04
C GLY A 44 24.11 2.04 7.81
N ALA A 45 22.97 1.73 7.22
CA ALA A 45 22.62 0.36 6.87
C ALA A 45 23.50 -0.16 5.73
N SER A 46 24.00 -1.40 5.86
CA SER A 46 24.65 -2.10 4.75
C SER A 46 23.64 -2.57 3.69
N ALA A 47 24.09 -2.82 2.47
CA ALA A 47 23.24 -3.40 1.43
C ALA A 47 22.60 -4.73 1.86
N ALA A 48 23.38 -5.55 2.58
CA ALA A 48 22.89 -6.81 3.12
C ALA A 48 21.79 -6.60 4.17
N ALA A 49 21.93 -5.59 5.05
CA ALA A 49 20.93 -5.26 6.05
C ALA A 49 19.63 -4.75 5.41
N ILE A 50 19.74 -3.89 4.39
CA ILE A 50 18.60 -3.37 3.63
C ILE A 50 17.88 -4.51 2.92
N GLY A 51 18.60 -5.36 2.17
CA GLY A 51 18.03 -6.50 1.46
C GLY A 51 17.38 -7.51 2.41
N PHE A 52 18.01 -7.77 3.57
CA PHE A 52 17.44 -8.66 4.59
C PHE A 52 16.15 -8.07 5.19
N ALA A 53 16.15 -6.78 5.55
CA ALA A 53 14.98 -6.12 6.12
C ALA A 53 13.82 -6.07 5.12
N SER A 54 14.08 -5.75 3.83
CA SER A 54 13.07 -5.78 2.76
C SER A 54 12.54 -7.19 2.56
N GLY A 55 13.42 -8.18 2.40
CA GLY A 55 13.04 -9.59 2.18
C GLY A 55 12.27 -10.18 3.37
N LEU A 56 12.71 -9.89 4.60
CA LEU A 56 11.99 -10.28 5.81
C LEU A 56 10.60 -9.63 5.87
N GLY A 57 10.53 -8.33 5.55
CA GLY A 57 9.27 -7.60 5.50
C GLY A 57 8.28 -8.22 4.50
N GLU A 58 8.73 -8.57 3.30
CA GLU A 58 7.90 -9.24 2.29
C GLU A 58 7.48 -10.65 2.76
N CYS A 59 8.42 -11.44 3.29
CA CYS A 59 8.12 -12.78 3.84
C CYS A 59 7.06 -12.71 4.94
N VAL A 60 7.23 -11.82 5.92
CA VAL A 60 6.25 -11.58 6.98
C VAL A 60 4.92 -11.09 6.39
N GLY A 61 4.98 -10.12 5.46
CA GLY A 61 3.81 -9.56 4.81
C GLY A 61 2.96 -10.61 4.09
N TYR A 62 3.58 -11.46 3.29
CA TYR A 62 2.85 -12.51 2.55
C TYR A 62 2.39 -13.66 3.46
N SER A 63 3.22 -14.11 4.40
CA SER A 63 2.87 -15.18 5.35
C SER A 63 1.70 -14.76 6.25
N LEU A 64 1.73 -13.53 6.77
CA LEU A 64 0.65 -13.02 7.60
C LEU A 64 -0.67 -12.84 6.84
N ARG A 65 -0.65 -12.60 5.51
CA ARG A 65 -1.90 -12.50 4.72
C ARG A 65 -2.73 -13.79 4.76
N LEU A 66 -2.09 -14.94 4.80
CA LEU A 66 -2.79 -16.22 4.93
C LEU A 66 -3.51 -16.31 6.29
N LEU A 67 -2.83 -15.94 7.37
CA LEU A 67 -3.40 -15.95 8.71
C LEU A 67 -4.50 -14.89 8.88
N THR A 68 -4.25 -13.68 8.41
CA THR A 68 -5.20 -12.57 8.53
C THR A 68 -6.41 -12.76 7.62
N GLY A 69 -6.25 -13.38 6.44
CA GLY A 69 -7.35 -13.79 5.58
C GLY A 69 -8.26 -14.81 6.29
N TYR A 70 -7.67 -15.89 6.83
CA TYR A 70 -8.42 -16.86 7.62
C TYR A 70 -9.14 -16.22 8.81
N LEU A 71 -8.46 -15.31 9.54
CA LEU A 71 -9.03 -14.60 10.68
C LEU A 71 -10.18 -13.66 10.26
N ALA A 72 -10.03 -12.98 9.13
CA ALA A 72 -11.06 -12.11 8.56
C ALA A 72 -12.32 -12.92 8.24
N ASP A 73 -12.18 -14.05 7.57
CA ASP A 73 -13.30 -14.92 7.19
C ASP A 73 -13.98 -15.55 8.40
N LYS A 74 -13.20 -15.96 9.41
CA LYS A 74 -13.73 -16.55 10.63
C LYS A 74 -14.45 -15.56 11.52
N THR A 75 -13.91 -14.33 11.66
CA THR A 75 -14.48 -13.31 12.56
C THR A 75 -15.49 -12.42 11.89
N LYS A 76 -15.44 -12.32 10.56
CA LYS A 76 -16.22 -11.38 9.73
C LYS A 76 -16.10 -9.91 10.15
N LYS A 77 -15.05 -9.58 10.93
CA LYS A 77 -14.77 -8.22 11.39
C LYS A 77 -13.93 -7.44 10.37
N TYR A 78 -14.36 -7.45 9.11
CA TYR A 78 -13.62 -6.88 7.98
C TYR A 78 -13.25 -5.41 8.19
N TRP A 79 -14.22 -4.56 8.62
CA TRP A 79 -13.94 -3.14 8.87
C TRP A 79 -12.90 -2.92 9.94
N LEU A 80 -12.95 -3.68 11.05
CA LEU A 80 -11.98 -3.56 12.14
C LEU A 80 -10.57 -3.88 11.65
N MET A 81 -10.42 -4.99 10.93
CA MET A 81 -9.11 -5.40 10.38
C MET A 81 -8.61 -4.40 9.34
N THR A 82 -9.49 -3.91 8.47
CA THR A 82 -9.14 -2.90 7.48
C THR A 82 -8.63 -1.63 8.16
N ILE A 83 -9.34 -1.10 9.17
CA ILE A 83 -8.95 0.14 9.87
C ILE A 83 -7.66 -0.03 10.64
N ILE A 84 -7.51 -1.11 11.41
CA ILE A 84 -6.27 -1.38 12.15
C ILE A 84 -5.09 -1.53 11.18
N GLY A 85 -5.28 -2.31 10.11
CA GLY A 85 -4.24 -2.50 9.11
C GLY A 85 -3.83 -1.20 8.42
N TYR A 86 -4.77 -0.33 8.04
CA TYR A 86 -4.46 0.99 7.49
C TYR A 86 -3.80 1.91 8.52
N ALA A 87 -4.23 1.90 9.76
CA ALA A 87 -3.61 2.72 10.81
C ALA A 87 -2.13 2.34 11.00
N VAL A 88 -1.84 1.04 11.16
CA VAL A 88 -0.47 0.56 11.32
C VAL A 88 0.37 0.87 10.08
N ASP A 89 -0.15 0.57 8.89
CA ASP A 89 0.52 0.73 7.62
C ASP A 89 0.82 2.22 7.31
N CYS A 90 -0.20 3.09 7.38
CA CYS A 90 -0.06 4.50 7.02
C CYS A 90 0.76 5.31 8.03
N PHE A 91 0.69 5.01 9.33
CA PHE A 91 1.43 5.77 10.35
C PHE A 91 2.85 5.27 10.59
N ALA A 92 3.19 4.04 10.20
CA ALA A 92 4.56 3.56 10.24
C ALA A 92 5.50 4.39 9.35
N VAL A 93 5.00 4.90 8.21
CA VAL A 93 5.79 5.71 7.26
C VAL A 93 6.18 7.08 7.85
N PRO A 94 5.26 7.93 8.30
CA PRO A 94 5.63 9.20 8.95
C PRO A 94 6.48 9.03 10.21
N ALA A 95 6.33 7.91 10.92
CA ALA A 95 7.15 7.59 12.08
C ALA A 95 8.65 7.46 11.75
N LEU A 96 9.03 7.20 10.48
CA LEU A 96 10.42 7.24 10.02
C LEU A 96 11.07 8.62 10.24
N ALA A 97 10.28 9.69 10.23
CA ALA A 97 10.76 11.04 10.52
C ALA A 97 11.30 11.20 11.95
N LEU A 98 10.88 10.35 12.88
CA LEU A 98 11.27 10.38 14.30
C LEU A 98 12.50 9.51 14.59
N VAL A 99 12.97 8.73 13.62
CA VAL A 99 14.14 7.86 13.81
C VAL A 99 15.39 8.74 13.94
N PRO A 100 16.24 8.54 14.96
CA PRO A 100 17.46 9.33 15.12
C PRO A 100 18.49 9.01 14.03
N ASN A 101 19.42 9.93 13.80
CA ASN A 101 20.52 9.69 12.85
C ASN A 101 21.32 8.46 13.29
N GLY A 102 21.61 7.55 12.34
CA GLY A 102 22.23 6.26 12.63
C GLY A 102 21.26 5.17 13.11
N GLY A 103 19.97 5.49 13.30
CA GLY A 103 18.94 4.56 13.82
C GLY A 103 18.36 3.61 12.78
N TRP A 104 19.15 3.12 11.82
CA TRP A 104 18.67 2.27 10.73
C TRP A 104 17.94 1.01 11.20
N ILE A 105 18.27 0.46 12.37
CA ILE A 105 17.58 -0.72 12.94
C ILE A 105 16.11 -0.37 13.26
N PHE A 106 15.86 0.81 13.85
CA PHE A 106 14.49 1.27 14.12
C PHE A 106 13.72 1.54 12.81
N ALA A 107 14.41 2.09 11.80
CA ALA A 107 13.81 2.27 10.49
C ALA A 107 13.41 0.93 9.87
N CYS A 108 14.27 -0.09 9.92
CA CYS A 108 13.94 -1.44 9.46
C CYS A 108 12.75 -2.05 10.24
N ALA A 109 12.69 -1.84 11.56
CA ALA A 109 11.56 -2.31 12.37
C ALA A 109 10.24 -1.63 11.95
N LEU A 110 10.25 -0.33 11.64
CA LEU A 110 9.08 0.39 11.13
C LEU A 110 8.65 -0.12 9.74
N ILE A 111 9.60 -0.51 8.88
CA ILE A 111 9.30 -1.10 7.58
C ILE A 111 8.59 -2.46 7.75
N VAL A 112 9.09 -3.32 8.64
CA VAL A 112 8.44 -4.60 8.94
C VAL A 112 7.04 -4.37 9.55
N LEU A 113 6.90 -3.37 10.42
CA LEU A 113 5.60 -2.98 11.00
C LEU A 113 4.64 -2.51 9.90
N GLN A 114 5.10 -1.69 8.97
CA GLN A 114 4.34 -1.24 7.81
C GLN A 114 3.84 -2.43 6.97
N ARG A 115 4.72 -3.39 6.65
CA ARG A 115 4.36 -4.61 5.90
C ARG A 115 3.33 -5.46 6.67
N THR A 116 3.44 -5.52 8.00
CA THR A 116 2.45 -6.17 8.88
C THR A 116 1.07 -5.50 8.76
N GLY A 117 1.02 -4.17 8.81
CA GLY A 117 -0.22 -3.41 8.58
C GLY A 117 -0.84 -3.72 7.22
N LYS A 118 -0.01 -3.75 6.16
CA LYS A 118 -0.42 -4.11 4.80
C LYS A 118 -1.00 -5.54 4.71
N ALA A 119 -0.39 -6.48 5.44
CA ALA A 119 -0.87 -7.86 5.53
C ALA A 119 -2.23 -7.98 6.24
N ILE A 120 -2.48 -7.17 7.26
CA ILE A 120 -3.75 -7.17 7.99
C ILE A 120 -4.87 -6.56 7.15
N LYS A 121 -4.61 -5.41 6.48
CA LYS A 121 -5.67 -4.69 5.74
C LYS A 121 -6.07 -5.40 4.44
N LYS A 122 -5.13 -5.98 3.71
CA LYS A 122 -5.34 -6.41 2.32
C LYS A 122 -6.46 -7.45 2.17
N PRO A 123 -6.47 -8.59 2.90
CA PRO A 123 -7.55 -9.57 2.75
C PRO A 123 -8.92 -9.01 3.13
N ALA A 124 -8.99 -8.27 4.23
CA ALA A 124 -10.24 -7.70 4.72
C ALA A 124 -10.79 -6.63 3.76
N LYS A 125 -9.92 -5.74 3.24
CA LYS A 125 -10.28 -4.73 2.23
C LYS A 125 -10.79 -5.39 0.96
N ASP A 126 -10.08 -6.39 0.43
CA ASP A 126 -10.45 -7.06 -0.80
C ASP A 126 -11.80 -7.78 -0.67
N THR A 127 -12.09 -8.36 0.50
CA THR A 127 -13.40 -8.97 0.80
C THR A 127 -14.51 -7.91 0.79
N ILE A 128 -14.34 -6.78 1.49
CA ILE A 128 -15.34 -5.70 1.50
C ILE A 128 -15.59 -5.16 0.08
N MET A 129 -14.52 -5.03 -0.70
CA MET A 129 -14.59 -4.59 -2.09
C MET A 129 -15.31 -5.61 -2.98
N SER A 130 -15.09 -6.91 -2.75
CA SER A 130 -15.72 -7.98 -3.56
C SER A 130 -17.25 -7.98 -3.42
N PHE A 131 -17.79 -7.64 -2.25
CA PHE A 131 -19.23 -7.51 -2.05
C PHE A 131 -19.86 -6.46 -2.98
N ALA A 132 -19.24 -5.29 -3.08
CA ALA A 132 -19.72 -4.24 -3.98
C ALA A 132 -19.41 -4.56 -5.46
N ALA A 133 -18.26 -5.16 -5.72
CA ALA A 133 -17.82 -5.53 -7.07
C ALA A 133 -18.70 -6.61 -7.70
N SER A 134 -19.24 -7.54 -6.92
CA SER A 134 -20.17 -8.58 -7.40
C SER A 134 -21.46 -8.00 -7.99
N ARG A 135 -21.87 -6.81 -7.53
CA ARG A 135 -23.05 -6.10 -8.04
C ARG A 135 -22.78 -5.24 -9.28
N GLU A 136 -21.59 -4.64 -9.37
CA GLU A 136 -21.22 -3.68 -10.43
C GLU A 136 -20.41 -4.29 -11.58
N GLY A 137 -19.99 -5.54 -11.41
CA GLY A 137 -19.07 -6.24 -12.29
C GLY A 137 -17.65 -6.24 -11.70
N ILE A 138 -17.15 -7.44 -11.40
CA ILE A 138 -15.89 -7.67 -10.67
C ILE A 138 -14.71 -7.02 -11.43
N GLY A 139 -14.55 -7.33 -12.72
CA GLY A 139 -13.44 -6.82 -13.53
C GLY A 139 -13.40 -5.30 -13.59
N LYS A 140 -14.55 -4.64 -13.82
CA LYS A 140 -14.66 -3.19 -13.87
C LYS A 140 -14.32 -2.55 -12.53
N SER A 141 -14.80 -3.12 -11.43
CA SER A 141 -14.60 -2.57 -10.09
C SER A 141 -13.14 -2.61 -9.67
N PHE A 142 -12.47 -3.75 -9.89
CA PHE A 142 -11.05 -3.89 -9.61
C PHE A 142 -10.18 -3.08 -10.58
N ALA A 143 -10.58 -2.91 -11.85
CA ALA A 143 -9.87 -2.04 -12.77
C ALA A 143 -9.91 -0.56 -12.34
N ILE A 144 -11.06 -0.08 -11.84
CA ILE A 144 -11.16 1.29 -11.28
C ILE A 144 -10.27 1.43 -10.04
N GLN A 145 -10.25 0.43 -9.16
CA GLN A 145 -9.39 0.44 -7.99
C GLN A 145 -7.92 0.49 -8.39
N GLU A 146 -7.49 -0.40 -9.28
CA GLU A 146 -6.11 -0.47 -9.77
C GLU A 146 -5.69 0.85 -10.44
N LEU A 147 -6.57 1.46 -11.23
CA LEU A 147 -6.29 2.77 -11.83
C LEU A 147 -6.00 3.83 -10.76
N LEU A 148 -6.78 3.87 -9.68
CA LEU A 148 -6.58 4.83 -8.59
C LEU A 148 -5.32 4.50 -7.78
N ASP A 149 -5.01 3.22 -7.56
CA ASP A 149 -3.78 2.75 -6.94
C ASP A 149 -2.56 3.21 -7.76
N GLN A 150 -2.56 3.03 -9.09
CA GLN A 150 -1.47 3.47 -9.98
C GLN A 150 -1.31 5.01 -10.03
N ILE A 151 -2.41 5.76 -9.99
CA ILE A 151 -2.34 7.23 -9.88
C ILE A 151 -1.67 7.61 -8.56
N GLY A 152 -2.01 6.95 -7.45
CA GLY A 152 -1.37 7.16 -6.15
C GLY A 152 0.12 6.82 -6.18
N ALA A 153 0.48 5.69 -6.79
CA ALA A 153 1.85 5.23 -6.94
C ALA A 153 2.72 6.21 -7.75
N PHE A 154 2.14 6.86 -8.75
CA PHE A 154 2.83 7.91 -9.51
C PHE A 154 2.93 9.22 -8.72
N LEU A 155 1.85 9.67 -8.08
CA LEU A 155 1.81 10.95 -7.38
C LEU A 155 2.69 10.97 -6.13
N GLY A 156 2.92 9.83 -5.47
CA GLY A 156 3.77 9.73 -4.28
C GLY A 156 5.20 10.19 -4.52
N PRO A 157 5.95 9.55 -5.44
CA PRO A 157 7.29 9.96 -5.84
C PRO A 157 7.34 11.41 -6.35
N VAL A 158 6.38 11.85 -7.18
CA VAL A 158 6.30 13.23 -7.68
C VAL A 158 6.13 14.22 -6.53
N MET A 159 5.27 13.93 -5.57
CA MET A 159 5.12 14.77 -4.38
C MET A 159 6.44 14.88 -3.60
N LEU A 160 7.14 13.77 -3.38
CA LEU A 160 8.42 13.80 -2.69
C LEU A 160 9.51 14.53 -3.47
N PHE A 161 9.55 14.39 -4.79
CA PHE A 161 10.47 15.16 -5.64
C PHE A 161 10.26 16.67 -5.40
N VAL A 162 9.01 17.14 -5.44
CA VAL A 162 8.69 18.55 -5.19
C VAL A 162 9.09 18.97 -3.76
N ILE A 163 8.80 18.13 -2.76
CA ILE A 163 9.18 18.41 -1.36
C ILE A 163 10.71 18.53 -1.23
N MET A 164 11.46 17.61 -1.81
CA MET A 164 12.92 17.60 -1.74
C MET A 164 13.54 18.77 -2.48
N LEU A 165 12.95 19.18 -3.61
CA LEU A 165 13.37 20.35 -4.38
C LEU A 165 13.15 21.65 -3.61
N LEU A 166 12.00 21.80 -2.96
CA LEU A 166 11.65 22.99 -2.18
C LEU A 166 12.35 23.06 -0.81
N ASN A 167 12.87 21.93 -0.34
CA ASN A 167 13.53 21.86 0.97
C ASN A 167 14.98 22.37 0.87
N THR A 168 15.20 23.58 1.32
CA THR A 168 16.52 24.25 1.31
C THR A 168 17.47 23.85 2.45
N SER A 169 17.12 22.85 3.27
CA SER A 169 18.00 22.37 4.34
C SER A 169 19.31 21.84 3.77
N ASN A 170 20.44 22.27 4.35
CA ASN A 170 21.78 21.76 4.01
C ASN A 170 22.06 20.38 4.65
N ASP A 171 21.24 19.93 5.58
CA ASP A 171 21.37 18.63 6.24
C ASP A 171 20.53 17.58 5.50
N PRO A 172 21.18 16.62 4.82
CA PRO A 172 20.46 15.57 4.10
C PRO A 172 19.50 14.77 4.97
N TYR A 173 19.89 14.52 6.23
CA TYR A 173 19.04 13.77 7.15
C TYR A 173 17.73 14.50 7.45
N LYS A 174 17.79 15.81 7.67
CA LYS A 174 16.60 16.65 7.86
C LYS A 174 15.71 16.68 6.61
N LYS A 175 16.29 16.64 5.39
CA LYS A 175 15.52 16.54 4.17
C LYS A 175 14.65 15.29 4.15
N TYR A 176 15.22 14.13 4.48
CA TYR A 176 14.46 12.86 4.53
C TYR A 176 13.43 12.87 5.67
N ALA A 177 13.79 13.35 6.86
CA ALA A 177 12.86 13.42 7.99
C ALA A 177 11.63 14.29 7.66
N ILE A 178 11.82 15.47 7.04
CA ILE A 178 10.72 16.32 6.60
C ILE A 178 9.89 15.63 5.53
N SER A 179 10.52 14.94 4.58
CA SER A 179 9.84 14.19 3.52
C SER A 179 8.93 13.11 4.11
N PHE A 180 9.42 12.31 5.05
CA PHE A 180 8.60 11.30 5.74
C PHE A 180 7.49 11.93 6.59
N ALA A 181 7.76 13.05 7.29
CA ALA A 181 6.74 13.74 8.07
C ALA A 181 5.59 14.25 7.20
N LEU A 182 5.90 14.82 6.02
CA LEU A 182 4.90 15.33 5.08
C LEU A 182 4.05 14.24 4.44
N LEU A 183 4.57 13.01 4.32
CA LEU A 183 3.76 11.83 3.96
C LEU A 183 2.68 11.51 5.02
N GLY A 184 2.77 12.09 6.20
CA GLY A 184 1.70 12.06 7.19
C GLY A 184 0.41 12.74 6.73
N ILE A 185 0.48 13.70 5.81
CA ILE A 185 -0.71 14.38 5.28
C ILE A 185 -1.60 13.39 4.51
N PRO A 186 -1.14 12.71 3.44
CA PRO A 186 -1.94 11.69 2.77
C PRO A 186 -2.30 10.51 3.69
N ALA A 187 -1.47 10.15 4.66
CA ALA A 187 -1.80 9.12 5.65
C ALA A 187 -3.02 9.50 6.51
N VAL A 188 -3.09 10.75 6.99
CA VAL A 188 -4.26 11.25 7.75
C VAL A 188 -5.49 11.32 6.85
N ILE A 189 -5.36 11.81 5.60
CA ILE A 189 -6.46 11.84 4.64
C ILE A 189 -7.00 10.42 4.41
N THR A 190 -6.12 9.43 4.23
CA THR A 190 -6.51 8.01 4.10
C THR A 190 -7.37 7.56 5.26
N MET A 191 -6.96 7.84 6.50
CA MET A 191 -7.71 7.44 7.69
C MET A 191 -9.06 8.15 7.80
N LEU A 192 -9.12 9.44 7.52
CA LEU A 192 -10.37 10.20 7.55
C LEU A 192 -11.36 9.69 6.50
N LEU A 193 -10.90 9.44 5.27
CA LEU A 193 -11.72 8.87 4.20
C LEU A 193 -12.20 7.46 4.54
N LEU A 194 -11.34 6.63 5.11
CA LEU A 194 -11.67 5.26 5.51
C LEU A 194 -12.74 5.24 6.61
N LEU A 195 -12.59 6.09 7.63
CA LEU A 195 -13.59 6.23 8.70
C LEU A 195 -14.91 6.78 8.16
N GLY A 196 -14.86 7.74 7.24
CA GLY A 196 -16.02 8.24 6.51
C GLY A 196 -16.71 7.15 5.67
N ALA A 197 -15.92 6.30 4.99
CA ALA A 197 -16.43 5.15 4.25
C ALA A 197 -17.16 4.16 5.17
N LYS A 198 -16.55 3.82 6.32
CA LYS A 198 -17.20 2.97 7.33
C LYS A 198 -18.49 3.57 7.88
N HIS A 199 -18.49 4.87 8.17
CA HIS A 199 -19.69 5.54 8.66
C HIS A 199 -20.84 5.51 7.66
N LYS A 200 -20.51 5.74 6.37
CA LYS A 200 -21.50 5.76 5.29
C LYS A 200 -21.96 4.37 4.86
N PHE A 201 -21.09 3.37 4.96
CA PHE A 201 -21.33 1.99 4.53
C PHE A 201 -20.94 1.00 5.64
N PRO A 202 -21.68 0.98 6.76
CA PRO A 202 -21.32 0.15 7.93
C PRO A 202 -21.35 -1.35 7.63
N SER A 203 -22.22 -1.78 6.73
CA SER A 203 -22.45 -3.20 6.38
C SER A 203 -22.35 -3.39 4.86
N PRO A 204 -21.15 -3.46 4.28
CA PRO A 204 -20.96 -3.62 2.85
C PRO A 204 -21.43 -4.98 2.32
N GLU A 205 -21.63 -5.98 3.20
CA GLU A 205 -22.17 -7.30 2.89
C GLU A 205 -23.55 -7.22 2.22
N GLN A 206 -24.33 -6.17 2.52
CA GLN A 206 -25.63 -5.92 1.88
C GLN A 206 -25.56 -5.65 0.37
N PHE A 207 -24.36 -5.38 -0.18
CA PHE A 207 -24.16 -5.27 -1.62
C PHE A 207 -24.05 -6.63 -2.29
N GLU A 208 -23.75 -7.69 -1.53
CA GLU A 208 -23.62 -9.02 -2.09
C GLU A 208 -24.97 -9.52 -2.59
N PRO A 209 -25.13 -9.86 -3.89
CA PRO A 209 -26.34 -10.48 -4.37
C PRO A 209 -26.52 -11.86 -3.72
N ALA A 210 -27.75 -12.29 -3.45
CA ALA A 210 -28.03 -13.61 -2.94
C ALA A 210 -27.39 -14.67 -3.86
N VAL A 211 -26.27 -15.22 -3.41
CA VAL A 211 -25.43 -16.11 -4.22
C VAL A 211 -26.01 -17.53 -4.17
N LYS A 212 -26.22 -18.14 -5.33
CA LYS A 212 -26.34 -19.60 -5.42
C LYS A 212 -24.97 -20.19 -5.01
N PRO A 213 -24.92 -21.29 -4.24
CA PRO A 213 -23.67 -21.92 -3.87
C PRO A 213 -22.85 -22.20 -5.16
N THR A 214 -21.69 -21.60 -5.27
CA THR A 214 -20.78 -21.84 -6.39
C THR A 214 -20.17 -23.23 -6.19
N GLU A 215 -20.20 -24.08 -7.21
CA GLU A 215 -19.51 -25.34 -7.17
C GLU A 215 -18.02 -25.11 -6.82
N GLN A 216 -17.49 -25.94 -5.94
CA GLN A 216 -16.07 -25.88 -5.58
C GLN A 216 -15.20 -26.02 -6.82
N VAL A 217 -14.54 -24.94 -7.19
CA VAL A 217 -13.61 -24.94 -8.33
C VAL A 217 -12.39 -25.78 -7.93
N ARG A 218 -12.24 -26.97 -8.49
CA ARG A 218 -11.05 -27.79 -8.30
C ARG A 218 -9.88 -27.18 -9.08
N ALA A 219 -8.71 -27.11 -8.43
CA ALA A 219 -7.49 -26.71 -9.09
C ALA A 219 -7.22 -27.60 -10.31
N ASN A 220 -7.19 -27.02 -11.50
CA ASN A 220 -6.86 -27.73 -12.73
C ASN A 220 -5.37 -27.55 -13.08
N ARG A 221 -4.87 -28.32 -14.06
CA ARG A 221 -3.46 -28.22 -14.49
C ARG A 221 -3.07 -26.82 -14.94
N ALA A 222 -3.96 -26.10 -15.64
CA ALA A 222 -3.70 -24.74 -16.10
C ALA A 222 -3.48 -23.78 -14.91
N PHE A 223 -4.28 -23.90 -13.86
CA PHE A 223 -4.12 -23.11 -12.65
C PHE A 223 -2.79 -23.38 -11.95
N VAL A 224 -2.39 -24.66 -11.85
CA VAL A 224 -1.10 -25.04 -11.24
C VAL A 224 0.08 -24.51 -12.06
N LEU A 225 0.04 -24.65 -13.39
CA LEU A 225 1.07 -24.11 -14.29
C LEU A 225 1.15 -22.57 -14.21
N TYR A 226 0.01 -21.89 -14.12
CA TYR A 226 -0.06 -20.46 -13.91
C TYR A 226 0.61 -20.04 -12.60
N LEU A 227 0.36 -20.74 -11.49
CA LEU A 227 1.00 -20.46 -10.19
C LEU A 227 2.52 -20.71 -10.25
N ILE A 228 2.97 -21.77 -10.92
CA ILE A 228 4.40 -22.06 -11.10
C ILE A 228 5.03 -20.93 -11.94
N GLY A 229 4.41 -20.53 -13.03
CA GLY A 229 4.90 -19.44 -13.90
C GLY A 229 5.06 -18.13 -13.16
N ILE A 230 4.04 -17.72 -12.37
CA ILE A 230 4.12 -16.52 -11.52
C ILE A 230 5.21 -16.67 -10.44
N GLY A 231 5.35 -17.85 -9.82
CA GLY A 231 6.38 -18.12 -8.84
C GLY A 231 7.79 -17.96 -9.43
N LEU A 232 8.05 -18.51 -10.61
CA LEU A 232 9.30 -18.35 -11.32
C LEU A 232 9.58 -16.88 -11.71
N PHE A 233 8.55 -16.16 -12.17
CA PHE A 233 8.67 -14.74 -12.46
C PHE A 233 9.04 -13.93 -11.21
N ALA A 234 8.41 -14.23 -10.07
CA ALA A 234 8.67 -13.55 -8.80
C ALA A 234 10.10 -13.78 -8.28
N LEU A 235 10.75 -14.90 -8.61
CA LEU A 235 12.15 -15.15 -8.24
C LEU A 235 13.13 -14.18 -8.90
N GLY A 236 12.80 -13.60 -10.05
CA GLY A 236 13.62 -12.60 -10.74
C GLY A 236 13.36 -11.16 -10.28
N TYR A 237 12.43 -10.93 -9.35
CA TYR A 237 12.07 -9.60 -8.90
C TYR A 237 13.13 -8.99 -7.98
N ILE A 238 13.61 -7.79 -8.31
CA ILE A 238 14.53 -7.01 -7.48
C ILE A 238 13.73 -5.96 -6.70
N ASP A 239 13.95 -5.89 -5.39
CA ASP A 239 13.30 -4.90 -4.52
C ASP A 239 13.75 -3.47 -4.89
N PHE A 240 12.78 -2.57 -5.04
CA PHE A 240 13.02 -1.19 -5.45
C PHE A 240 13.93 -0.43 -4.46
N THR A 241 13.89 -0.77 -3.18
CA THR A 241 14.74 -0.18 -2.13
C THR A 241 16.23 -0.45 -2.40
N LEU A 242 16.58 -1.62 -2.94
CA LEU A 242 17.97 -1.93 -3.34
C LEU A 242 18.40 -1.14 -4.56
N ILE A 243 17.48 -0.92 -5.51
CA ILE A 243 17.77 -0.11 -6.70
C ILE A 243 18.05 1.33 -6.30
N THR A 244 17.19 1.94 -5.48
CA THR A 244 17.36 3.33 -5.02
C THR A 244 18.60 3.51 -4.16
N MET A 245 18.96 2.52 -3.32
CA MET A 245 20.22 2.52 -2.59
C MET A 245 21.42 2.47 -3.56
N HIS A 246 21.39 1.61 -4.56
CA HIS A 246 22.51 1.43 -5.51
C HIS A 246 22.76 2.68 -6.33
N THR A 247 21.70 3.26 -6.92
CA THR A 247 21.78 4.51 -7.69
C THR A 247 22.27 5.68 -6.86
N SER A 248 21.83 5.79 -5.60
CA SER A 248 22.32 6.80 -4.67
C SER A 248 23.80 6.63 -4.33
N ARG A 249 24.27 5.39 -4.08
CA ARG A 249 25.69 5.12 -3.79
C ARG A 249 26.64 5.39 -4.95
N LEU A 250 26.18 5.14 -6.16
CA LEU A 250 26.95 5.43 -7.37
C LEU A 250 26.93 6.91 -7.78
N GLY A 251 26.10 7.73 -7.14
CA GLY A 251 25.92 9.14 -7.49
C GLY A 251 25.33 9.36 -8.88
N VAL A 252 24.61 8.37 -9.43
CA VAL A 252 23.98 8.44 -10.77
C VAL A 252 22.83 9.45 -10.77
N LEU A 253 22.11 9.53 -9.66
CA LEU A 253 21.02 10.47 -9.46
C LEU A 253 21.28 11.34 -8.23
N SER A 254 20.90 12.62 -8.28
CA SER A 254 20.91 13.49 -7.10
C SER A 254 19.81 13.07 -6.12
N ASN A 255 19.95 13.46 -4.84
CA ASN A 255 18.94 13.15 -3.82
C ASN A 255 17.58 13.75 -4.17
N GLU A 256 17.53 14.85 -4.90
CA GLU A 256 16.29 15.50 -5.34
C GLU A 256 15.62 14.73 -6.49
N THR A 257 16.38 14.16 -7.42
CA THR A 257 15.85 13.44 -8.60
C THR A 257 15.61 11.95 -8.32
N LEU A 258 16.10 11.45 -7.19
CA LEU A 258 15.98 10.04 -6.83
C LEU A 258 14.52 9.53 -6.75
N PRO A 259 13.52 10.33 -6.31
CA PRO A 259 12.12 9.89 -6.26
C PRO A 259 11.48 9.65 -7.63
N LEU A 260 12.02 10.24 -8.71
CA LEU A 260 11.50 10.11 -10.08
C LEU A 260 12.08 8.90 -10.80
#